data_dc08382efd62718dac43205352c6d71b
#
_entry.id   dc08382efd62718dac43205352c6d71b
#
_cell.length_a   1.000
_cell.length_b   1.000
_cell.length_c   1.000
_cell.angle_alpha   90.00
_cell.angle_beta   90.00
_cell.angle_gamma   90.00
#
_symmetry.space_group_name_H-M   'P 1'
#
loop_
_entity.id
_entity.type
_entity.pdbx_description
1 polymer ?
#
loop_
_entity_poly.entity_id
_entity_poly.type
_entity_poly.pdbx_seq_one_letter_code
_entity_poly.pdbx_strand_id
1 'polypeptide(L)'
;MLSRRHLLVSAAAATLMPAGLARAAGKPTEIRIDWATYNPVSMVLKDKGLLEKEFEKDGIGIRWVQTLGSNKALEFLNAGSIDFGSTAGSAALLGRINGNPIKSIYVFSRPEWTALVTRKDTPINKIEDLRGKRVAVTRGTDPHIFLVRALLSVGMSEKDIQPVLLQHPDGKIALIRGDVDAWAGLDPMMAAAQVEDGARLFYRNKAANTWGILNSSEEFLKNYPDLTKRVLAVYEQARKYSLANYDDEKRVFMDVTKLPGAVVDIQLKERTELTFNRVGPEQRDSILQAGLALQQAGVIQANVDVKQTLNDLVDDRYVGA
;
A
#
# COMPACT_ATOMS: atom_id res chain seq x y z
N MET A 1 44.81 68.85 5.42
CA MET A 1 44.49 69.57 4.20
C MET A 1 43.57 68.77 3.34
N LEU A 2 42.35 69.35 2.97
CA LEU A 2 41.42 69.00 1.89
C LEU A 2 40.82 67.60 1.79
N SER A 3 39.64 67.38 2.33
CA SER A 3 38.30 67.58 1.78
C SER A 3 38.13 67.15 0.30
N ARG A 4 37.32 66.17 0.07
CA ARG A 4 36.28 66.18 -1.04
C ARG A 4 35.26 65.09 -0.82
N ARG A 5 34.04 65.55 -0.49
CA ARG A 5 32.78 64.79 -0.55
C ARG A 5 32.48 64.46 -2.03
N HIS A 6 32.16 63.17 -2.32
CA HIS A 6 31.39 62.86 -3.50
C HIS A 6 30.12 62.11 -3.05
N LEU A 7 28.99 62.79 -3.20
CA LEU A 7 27.66 62.23 -3.20
C LEU A 7 27.55 61.27 -4.42
N LEU A 8 27.29 60.02 -4.18
CA LEU A 8 26.78 59.11 -5.21
C LEU A 8 25.31 58.85 -4.92
N VAL A 9 24.47 59.42 -5.78
CA VAL A 9 23.03 59.12 -5.89
C VAL A 9 22.92 57.75 -6.51
N SER A 10 22.54 56.72 -5.70
CA SER A 10 22.21 55.41 -6.21
C SER A 10 20.74 55.39 -6.61
N ALA A 11 20.48 55.43 -7.89
CA ALA A 11 19.16 55.15 -8.45
C ALA A 11 18.81 53.68 -8.23
N ALA A 12 17.82 53.39 -7.38
CA ALA A 12 17.23 52.06 -7.22
C ALA A 12 16.41 51.72 -8.46
N ALA A 13 16.99 50.94 -9.35
CA ALA A 13 16.24 50.31 -10.41
C ALA A 13 15.43 49.12 -9.78
N ALA A 14 14.14 49.35 -9.55
CA ALA A 14 13.20 48.26 -9.25
C ALA A 14 13.05 47.37 -10.47
N THR A 15 13.76 46.27 -10.52
CA THR A 15 13.51 45.18 -11.47
C THR A 15 12.20 44.51 -11.08
N LEU A 16 11.14 44.84 -11.85
CA LEU A 16 9.92 44.06 -11.88
C LEU A 16 10.29 42.65 -12.38
N MET A 17 10.43 41.69 -11.48
CA MET A 17 10.46 40.28 -11.86
C MET A 17 9.11 39.95 -12.49
N PRO A 18 9.07 39.43 -13.72
CA PRO A 18 7.81 38.96 -14.27
C PRO A 18 7.28 37.86 -13.35
N ALA A 19 6.01 38.01 -12.91
CA ALA A 19 5.28 36.95 -12.23
C ALA A 19 5.45 35.68 -13.05
N GLY A 20 6.11 34.66 -12.45
CA GLY A 20 6.37 33.40 -13.13
C GLY A 20 5.05 32.85 -13.64
N LEU A 21 4.88 32.83 -14.94
CA LEU A 21 3.87 32.04 -15.62
C LEU A 21 4.06 30.62 -15.12
N ALA A 22 3.12 30.12 -14.31
CA ALA A 22 3.05 28.71 -13.96
C ALA A 22 3.03 27.94 -15.28
N ARG A 23 4.19 27.38 -15.63
CA ARG A 23 4.32 26.59 -16.85
C ARG A 23 3.44 25.38 -16.61
N ALA A 24 2.35 25.26 -17.35
CA ALA A 24 1.56 24.05 -17.36
C ALA A 24 2.53 22.86 -17.53
N ALA A 25 2.50 21.93 -16.61
CA ALA A 25 3.36 20.76 -16.70
C ALA A 25 3.13 20.12 -18.05
N GLY A 26 4.20 20.00 -18.86
CA GLY A 26 4.09 19.33 -20.16
C GLY A 26 3.59 17.90 -19.96
N LYS A 27 2.96 17.32 -20.98
CA LYS A 27 2.52 15.93 -20.96
C LYS A 27 3.67 15.02 -20.51
N PRO A 28 3.46 14.08 -19.56
CA PRO A 28 4.52 13.18 -19.15
C PRO A 28 4.86 12.21 -20.30
N THR A 29 6.11 11.82 -20.40
CA THR A 29 6.55 10.82 -21.38
C THR A 29 6.28 9.40 -20.93
N GLU A 30 6.07 9.20 -19.63
CA GLU A 30 5.91 7.90 -18.97
C GLU A 30 4.97 8.02 -17.77
N ILE A 31 4.13 7.02 -17.54
CA ILE A 31 3.40 6.77 -16.27
C ILE A 31 4.07 5.59 -15.59
N ARG A 32 4.44 5.77 -14.32
CA ARG A 32 5.12 4.75 -13.50
C ARG A 32 4.13 4.22 -12.48
N ILE A 33 3.83 2.92 -12.56
CA ILE A 33 2.83 2.28 -11.73
C ILE A 33 3.37 0.98 -11.14
N ASP A 34 2.98 0.65 -9.91
CA ASP A 34 3.35 -0.63 -9.34
C ASP A 34 2.43 -1.78 -9.81
N TRP A 35 2.96 -2.98 -9.67
CA TRP A 35 2.20 -4.21 -9.64
C TRP A 35 2.65 -5.08 -8.46
N ALA A 36 1.73 -5.85 -7.90
CA ALA A 36 2.01 -6.63 -6.72
C ALA A 36 1.17 -7.91 -6.65
N THR A 37 1.73 -8.98 -6.07
CA THR A 37 1.02 -10.26 -5.91
C THR A 37 -0.12 -10.18 -4.89
N TYR A 38 -0.13 -9.17 -4.02
CA TYR A 38 -1.25 -8.85 -3.14
C TYR A 38 -2.30 -7.94 -3.78
N ASN A 39 -2.08 -7.51 -5.03
CA ASN A 39 -3.04 -6.76 -5.84
C ASN A 39 -3.29 -7.51 -7.16
N PRO A 40 -4.19 -8.50 -7.20
CA PRO A 40 -4.42 -9.30 -8.39
C PRO A 40 -4.91 -8.49 -9.59
N VAL A 41 -5.67 -7.42 -9.38
CA VAL A 41 -6.11 -6.52 -10.44
C VAL A 41 -4.92 -5.90 -11.18
N SER A 42 -3.84 -5.52 -10.47
CA SER A 42 -2.64 -4.96 -11.10
C SER A 42 -1.92 -5.95 -12.01
N MET A 43 -2.01 -7.24 -11.69
CA MET A 43 -1.40 -8.30 -12.48
C MET A 43 -2.17 -8.51 -13.80
N VAL A 44 -3.50 -8.54 -13.74
CA VAL A 44 -4.37 -8.61 -14.94
C VAL A 44 -4.20 -7.36 -15.80
N LEU A 45 -4.18 -6.17 -15.18
CA LEU A 45 -3.96 -4.90 -15.85
C LEU A 45 -2.67 -4.90 -16.68
N LYS A 46 -1.58 -5.40 -16.09
CA LYS A 46 -0.27 -5.54 -16.73
C LYS A 46 -0.25 -6.63 -17.79
N ASP A 47 -0.76 -7.85 -17.50
CA ASP A 47 -0.78 -8.98 -18.46
C ASP A 47 -1.52 -8.64 -19.75
N LYS A 48 -2.65 -7.93 -19.61
CA LYS A 48 -3.48 -7.53 -20.76
C LYS A 48 -2.95 -6.29 -21.50
N GLY A 49 -1.95 -5.60 -20.97
CA GLY A 49 -1.42 -4.36 -21.55
C GLY A 49 -2.48 -3.27 -21.68
N LEU A 50 -3.36 -3.15 -20.68
CA LEU A 50 -4.52 -2.24 -20.80
C LEU A 50 -4.11 -0.78 -20.73
N LEU A 51 -3.15 -0.43 -19.88
CA LEU A 51 -2.62 0.94 -19.79
C LEU A 51 -1.81 1.28 -21.03
N GLU A 52 -1.00 0.36 -21.52
CA GLU A 52 -0.23 0.55 -22.75
C GLU A 52 -1.15 0.90 -23.93
N LYS A 53 -2.23 0.14 -24.11
CA LYS A 53 -3.23 0.38 -25.15
C LYS A 53 -3.94 1.73 -24.99
N GLU A 54 -4.28 2.10 -23.75
CA GLU A 54 -4.97 3.36 -23.45
C GLU A 54 -4.10 4.56 -23.81
N PHE A 55 -2.80 4.50 -23.53
CA PHE A 55 -1.89 5.64 -23.66
C PHE A 55 -1.02 5.62 -24.92
N GLU A 56 -1.12 4.59 -25.78
CA GLU A 56 -0.36 4.44 -27.01
C GLU A 56 -0.49 5.67 -27.92
N LYS A 57 -1.73 6.10 -28.20
CA LYS A 57 -2.00 7.26 -29.08
C LYS A 57 -1.49 8.58 -28.51
N ASP A 58 -1.27 8.61 -27.22
CA ASP A 58 -0.70 9.76 -26.54
C ASP A 58 0.83 9.79 -26.58
N GLY A 59 1.47 8.68 -26.97
CA GLY A 59 2.92 8.51 -26.89
C GLY A 59 3.44 8.49 -25.46
N ILE A 60 2.61 8.06 -24.49
CA ILE A 60 2.99 7.91 -23.08
C ILE A 60 3.36 6.45 -22.84
N GLY A 61 4.59 6.18 -22.41
CA GLY A 61 5.04 4.86 -22.00
C GLY A 61 4.45 4.45 -20.63
N ILE A 62 4.38 3.15 -20.37
CA ILE A 62 4.02 2.60 -19.05
C ILE A 62 5.22 1.85 -18.48
N ARG A 63 5.67 2.27 -17.29
CA ARG A 63 6.73 1.59 -16.57
C ARG A 63 6.17 0.88 -15.34
N TRP A 64 6.27 -0.45 -15.37
CA TRP A 64 5.84 -1.30 -14.27
C TRP A 64 6.97 -1.52 -13.26
N VAL A 65 6.65 -1.35 -11.98
CA VAL A 65 7.57 -1.59 -10.87
C VAL A 65 6.95 -2.60 -9.92
N GLN A 66 7.65 -3.69 -9.63
CA GLN A 66 7.15 -4.66 -8.64
C GLN A 66 7.34 -4.13 -7.22
N THR A 67 6.28 -4.24 -6.41
CA THR A 67 6.34 -3.97 -4.97
C THR A 67 6.05 -5.23 -4.16
N LEU A 68 6.82 -5.45 -3.08
CA LEU A 68 6.72 -6.63 -2.23
C LEU A 68 5.89 -6.41 -0.96
N GLY A 69 5.27 -5.24 -0.84
CA GLY A 69 4.44 -4.84 0.29
C GLY A 69 4.21 -3.34 0.30
N SER A 70 3.25 -2.87 1.10
CA SER A 70 2.88 -1.46 1.22
C SER A 70 4.06 -0.55 1.57
N ASN A 71 5.02 -1.06 2.37
CA ASN A 71 6.23 -0.31 2.74
C ASN A 71 7.05 0.07 1.51
N LYS A 72 7.23 -0.86 0.54
CA LYS A 72 7.98 -0.58 -0.69
C LYS A 72 7.21 0.32 -1.66
N ALA A 73 5.89 0.15 -1.78
CA ALA A 73 5.06 1.06 -2.56
C ALA A 73 5.13 2.50 -2.03
N LEU A 74 5.04 2.69 -0.71
CA LEU A 74 5.16 4.00 -0.06
C LEU A 74 6.56 4.61 -0.21
N GLU A 75 7.61 3.80 -0.08
CA GLU A 75 9.00 4.24 -0.32
C GLU A 75 9.16 4.77 -1.76
N PHE A 76 8.67 4.03 -2.75
CA PHE A 76 8.79 4.42 -4.17
C PHE A 76 7.91 5.63 -4.52
N LEU A 77 6.70 5.75 -3.94
CA LEU A 77 5.87 6.95 -4.07
C LEU A 77 6.57 8.17 -3.47
N ASN A 78 7.13 8.05 -2.26
CA ASN A 78 7.83 9.13 -1.59
C ASN A 78 9.10 9.58 -2.33
N ALA A 79 9.79 8.63 -2.95
CA ALA A 79 10.98 8.89 -3.77
C ALA A 79 10.64 9.39 -5.19
N GLY A 80 9.36 9.51 -5.56
CA GLY A 80 8.93 9.83 -6.92
C GLY A 80 9.37 8.79 -7.96
N SER A 81 9.62 7.56 -7.54
CA SER A 81 10.00 6.45 -8.44
C SER A 81 8.81 5.80 -9.11
N ILE A 82 7.63 5.92 -8.52
CA ILE A 82 6.33 5.56 -9.10
C ILE A 82 5.32 6.70 -8.91
N ASP A 83 4.32 6.78 -9.79
CA ASP A 83 3.23 7.74 -9.75
C ASP A 83 1.98 7.17 -9.09
N PHE A 84 1.78 5.85 -9.23
CA PHE A 84 0.70 5.08 -8.62
C PHE A 84 1.24 3.88 -7.87
N GLY A 85 0.76 3.65 -6.64
CA GLY A 85 1.24 2.57 -5.78
C GLY A 85 0.13 1.90 -4.97
N SER A 86 0.19 0.57 -4.89
CA SER A 86 -0.76 -0.30 -4.20
C SER A 86 -0.37 -0.47 -2.73
N THR A 87 -1.27 -0.13 -1.81
CA THR A 87 -1.04 -0.33 -0.37
C THR A 87 -2.27 -0.85 0.36
N ALA A 88 -2.09 -1.24 1.61
CA ALA A 88 -3.19 -1.29 2.56
C ALA A 88 -3.58 0.13 3.00
N GLY A 89 -4.85 0.34 3.34
CA GLY A 89 -5.34 1.65 3.77
C GLY A 89 -4.68 2.16 5.04
N SER A 90 -4.44 1.28 6.01
CA SER A 90 -3.74 1.62 7.26
C SER A 90 -2.28 2.01 7.02
N ALA A 91 -1.61 1.33 6.09
CA ALA A 91 -0.25 1.67 5.70
C ALA A 91 -0.18 3.01 4.97
N ALA A 92 -1.15 3.32 4.08
CA ALA A 92 -1.26 4.63 3.44
C ALA A 92 -1.44 5.75 4.47
N LEU A 93 -2.32 5.54 5.47
CA LEU A 93 -2.53 6.49 6.56
C LEU A 93 -1.23 6.73 7.35
N LEU A 94 -0.53 5.67 7.73
CA LEU A 94 0.75 5.78 8.43
C LEU A 94 1.81 6.49 7.57
N GLY A 95 1.86 6.19 6.28
CA GLY A 95 2.71 6.88 5.32
C GLY A 95 2.41 8.39 5.27
N ARG A 96 1.14 8.76 5.21
CA ARG A 96 0.70 10.16 5.21
C ARG A 96 1.09 10.89 6.52
N ILE A 97 0.88 10.25 7.66
CA ILE A 97 1.30 10.76 8.98
C ILE A 97 2.82 11.02 9.01
N ASN A 98 3.60 10.15 8.37
CA ASN A 98 5.05 10.28 8.27
C ASN A 98 5.51 11.24 7.16
N GLY A 99 4.60 12.01 6.56
CA GLY A 99 4.92 13.07 5.61
C GLY A 99 4.98 12.66 4.14
N ASN A 100 4.58 11.43 3.79
CA ASN A 100 4.51 11.02 2.38
C ASN A 100 3.39 11.79 1.66
N PRO A 101 3.66 12.58 0.61
CA PRO A 101 2.69 13.43 -0.07
C PRO A 101 1.83 12.64 -1.05
N ILE A 102 0.98 11.76 -0.53
CA ILE A 102 0.11 10.87 -1.29
C ILE A 102 -1.37 11.11 -1.02
N LYS A 103 -2.20 10.69 -1.95
CA LYS A 103 -3.66 10.58 -1.81
C LYS A 103 -4.13 9.17 -2.16
N SER A 104 -5.08 8.68 -1.38
CA SER A 104 -5.83 7.44 -1.65
C SER A 104 -6.97 7.75 -2.60
N ILE A 105 -7.02 7.10 -3.77
CA ILE A 105 -7.90 7.47 -4.87
C ILE A 105 -8.80 6.35 -5.38
N TYR A 106 -8.53 5.08 -5.01
CA TYR A 106 -9.29 3.94 -5.51
C TYR A 106 -9.13 2.74 -4.58
N VAL A 107 -10.16 1.88 -4.53
CA VAL A 107 -10.12 0.58 -3.83
C VAL A 107 -9.99 -0.53 -4.87
N PHE A 108 -8.92 -1.32 -4.80
CA PHE A 108 -8.75 -2.44 -5.72
C PHE A 108 -9.25 -3.78 -5.14
N SER A 109 -9.34 -3.92 -3.81
CA SER A 109 -9.88 -5.13 -3.19
C SER A 109 -10.29 -4.94 -1.73
N ARG A 110 -11.15 -5.85 -1.24
CA ARG A 110 -11.34 -6.15 0.18
C ARG A 110 -10.67 -7.49 0.47
N PRO A 111 -9.47 -7.48 1.04
CA PRO A 111 -8.73 -8.73 1.29
C PRO A 111 -8.96 -9.28 2.70
N GLU A 112 -8.69 -10.58 2.85
CA GLU A 112 -8.27 -11.18 4.12
C GLU A 112 -6.82 -11.66 3.98
N TRP A 113 -5.95 -10.80 3.56
CA TRP A 113 -4.57 -11.11 3.16
C TRP A 113 -3.58 -11.29 4.30
N THR A 114 -3.98 -11.02 5.55
CA THR A 114 -3.11 -11.18 6.70
C THR A 114 -3.75 -11.99 7.82
N ALA A 115 -2.93 -12.81 8.47
CA ALA A 115 -3.22 -13.54 9.68
C ALA A 115 -1.92 -13.77 10.47
N LEU A 116 -2.02 -14.21 11.74
CA LEU A 116 -0.87 -14.69 12.49
C LEU A 116 -0.67 -16.17 12.22
N VAL A 117 0.54 -16.53 11.81
CA VAL A 117 0.90 -17.85 11.27
C VAL A 117 1.96 -18.49 12.17
N THR A 118 1.85 -19.80 12.37
CA THR A 118 2.86 -20.62 13.06
C THR A 118 3.03 -21.98 12.35
N ARG A 119 4.11 -22.69 12.63
CA ARG A 119 4.30 -24.06 12.14
C ARG A 119 3.27 -25.00 12.77
N LYS A 120 3.00 -26.12 12.10
CA LYS A 120 2.01 -27.13 12.53
C LYS A 120 2.28 -27.72 13.92
N ASP A 121 3.56 -27.86 14.27
CA ASP A 121 4.07 -28.52 15.48
C ASP A 121 4.40 -27.55 16.62
N THR A 122 4.17 -26.25 16.42
CA THR A 122 4.45 -25.23 17.44
C THR A 122 3.26 -25.13 18.41
N PRO A 123 3.47 -25.04 19.73
CA PRO A 123 2.40 -24.93 20.72
C PRO A 123 1.88 -23.48 20.87
N ILE A 124 1.67 -22.80 19.74
CA ILE A 124 1.11 -21.45 19.66
C ILE A 124 -0.31 -21.58 19.10
N ASN A 125 -1.33 -21.31 19.91
CA ASN A 125 -2.74 -21.48 19.54
C ASN A 125 -3.55 -20.18 19.71
N LYS A 126 -3.03 -19.21 20.46
CA LYS A 126 -3.67 -17.92 20.74
C LYS A 126 -2.62 -16.80 20.82
N ILE A 127 -3.07 -15.56 20.81
CA ILE A 127 -2.18 -14.38 20.77
C ILE A 127 -1.27 -14.33 22.00
N GLU A 128 -1.77 -14.68 23.18
CA GLU A 128 -1.02 -14.65 24.44
C GLU A 128 0.19 -15.61 24.44
N ASP A 129 0.15 -16.68 23.62
CA ASP A 129 1.26 -17.63 23.45
C ASP A 129 2.47 -16.99 22.74
N LEU A 130 2.31 -15.78 22.16
CA LEU A 130 3.39 -15.02 21.55
C LEU A 130 4.33 -14.36 22.56
N ARG A 131 3.98 -14.34 23.86
CA ARG A 131 4.82 -13.71 24.88
C ARG A 131 6.24 -14.28 24.87
N GLY A 132 7.24 -13.39 24.66
CA GLY A 132 8.65 -13.76 24.56
C GLY A 132 9.05 -14.48 23.28
N LYS A 133 8.13 -14.69 22.33
CA LYS A 133 8.41 -15.41 21.07
C LYS A 133 8.99 -14.48 20.00
N ARG A 134 9.81 -15.06 19.10
CA ARG A 134 10.31 -14.39 17.91
C ARG A 134 9.19 -14.36 16.87
N VAL A 135 8.80 -13.15 16.45
CA VAL A 135 7.70 -12.97 15.50
C VAL A 135 8.22 -12.19 14.28
N ALA A 136 8.25 -12.85 13.12
CA ALA A 136 8.60 -12.17 11.88
C ALA A 136 7.50 -11.19 11.47
N VAL A 137 7.89 -9.98 11.08
CA VAL A 137 6.96 -8.93 10.66
C VAL A 137 7.62 -7.95 9.70
N THR A 138 6.87 -7.48 8.69
CA THR A 138 7.29 -6.41 7.80
C THR A 138 6.72 -5.09 8.29
N ARG A 139 7.57 -4.26 8.90
CA ARG A 139 7.15 -2.98 9.49
C ARG A 139 6.56 -2.04 8.42
N GLY A 140 5.51 -1.30 8.81
CA GLY A 140 4.83 -0.33 7.94
C GLY A 140 3.88 -0.96 6.91
N THR A 141 3.48 -2.22 7.11
CA THR A 141 2.49 -2.94 6.28
C THR A 141 1.27 -3.34 7.10
N ASP A 142 0.19 -3.76 6.43
CA ASP A 142 -1.02 -4.23 7.12
C ASP A 142 -0.75 -5.40 8.08
N PRO A 143 0.08 -6.41 7.73
CA PRO A 143 0.48 -7.44 8.70
C PRO A 143 1.12 -6.92 9.99
N HIS A 144 1.93 -5.87 9.93
CA HIS A 144 2.47 -5.23 11.13
C HIS A 144 1.35 -4.60 11.96
N ILE A 145 0.47 -3.84 11.32
CA ILE A 145 -0.65 -3.15 11.97
C ILE A 145 -1.64 -4.17 12.55
N PHE A 146 -1.89 -5.26 11.82
CA PHE A 146 -2.69 -6.39 12.28
C PHE A 146 -2.09 -7.04 13.53
N LEU A 147 -0.78 -7.29 13.57
CA LEU A 147 -0.07 -7.83 14.74
C LEU A 147 -0.22 -6.89 15.95
N VAL A 148 0.01 -5.59 15.78
CA VAL A 148 -0.14 -4.59 16.84
C VAL A 148 -1.57 -4.61 17.40
N ARG A 149 -2.58 -4.63 16.54
CA ARG A 149 -4.00 -4.70 16.95
C ARG A 149 -4.32 -6.01 17.68
N ALA A 150 -3.78 -7.13 17.21
CA ALA A 150 -3.96 -8.42 17.86
C ALA A 150 -3.36 -8.41 19.26
N LEU A 151 -2.13 -7.94 19.44
CA LEU A 151 -1.48 -7.83 20.74
C LEU A 151 -2.27 -6.93 21.69
N LEU A 152 -2.70 -5.77 21.25
CA LEU A 152 -3.52 -4.84 22.04
C LEU A 152 -4.82 -5.48 22.53
N SER A 153 -5.46 -6.32 21.71
CA SER A 153 -6.74 -6.96 22.07
C SER A 153 -6.66 -7.89 23.28
N VAL A 154 -5.45 -8.33 23.64
CA VAL A 154 -5.17 -9.18 24.80
C VAL A 154 -4.28 -8.49 25.86
N GLY A 155 -4.19 -7.15 25.81
CA GLY A 155 -3.40 -6.37 26.76
C GLY A 155 -1.87 -6.53 26.60
N MET A 156 -1.41 -6.96 25.41
CA MET A 156 0.00 -7.06 25.05
C MET A 156 0.43 -5.93 24.11
N SER A 157 1.73 -5.81 23.95
CA SER A 157 2.38 -4.87 23.02
C SER A 157 3.56 -5.53 22.31
N GLU A 158 4.17 -4.82 21.36
CA GLU A 158 5.41 -5.30 20.70
C GLU A 158 6.58 -5.55 21.69
N LYS A 159 6.54 -4.95 22.90
CA LYS A 159 7.54 -5.17 23.96
C LYS A 159 7.43 -6.55 24.62
N ASP A 160 6.27 -7.19 24.48
CA ASP A 160 6.00 -8.53 25.04
C ASP A 160 6.46 -9.66 24.12
N ILE A 161 6.89 -9.34 22.90
CA ILE A 161 7.40 -10.27 21.89
C ILE A 161 8.82 -9.89 21.48
N GLN A 162 9.44 -10.67 20.60
CA GLN A 162 10.71 -10.36 19.96
C GLN A 162 10.47 -10.14 18.45
N PRO A 163 10.20 -8.92 17.99
CA PRO A 163 9.94 -8.66 16.56
C PRO A 163 11.21 -8.90 15.73
N VAL A 164 11.10 -9.71 14.68
CA VAL A 164 12.14 -9.95 13.69
C VAL A 164 11.71 -9.27 12.39
N LEU A 165 12.40 -8.17 12.03
CA LEU A 165 12.01 -7.32 10.90
C LEU A 165 12.52 -7.94 9.59
N LEU A 166 11.60 -8.54 8.83
CA LEU A 166 11.86 -9.20 7.56
C LEU A 166 10.84 -8.77 6.50
N GLN A 167 11.21 -8.84 5.23
CA GLN A 167 10.22 -8.75 4.15
C GLN A 167 9.36 -10.01 4.14
N HIS A 168 8.15 -9.93 3.55
CA HIS A 168 7.18 -11.02 3.61
C HIS A 168 7.70 -12.36 3.10
N PRO A 169 8.43 -12.45 1.96
CA PRO A 169 9.02 -13.70 1.51
C PRO A 169 10.01 -14.31 2.51
N ASP A 170 10.87 -13.45 3.08
CA ASP A 170 11.86 -13.87 4.07
C ASP A 170 11.20 -14.30 5.39
N GLY A 171 10.08 -13.64 5.76
CA GLY A 171 9.27 -14.00 6.92
C GLY A 171 8.68 -15.41 6.81
N LYS A 172 8.14 -15.80 5.62
CA LYS A 172 7.71 -17.18 5.34
C LYS A 172 8.89 -18.15 5.53
N ILE A 173 10.02 -17.86 4.88
CA ILE A 173 11.20 -18.74 4.93
C ILE A 173 11.69 -18.91 6.38
N ALA A 174 11.81 -17.82 7.13
CA ALA A 174 12.24 -17.85 8.53
C ALA A 174 11.29 -18.67 9.42
N LEU A 175 9.97 -18.57 9.18
CA LEU A 175 8.98 -19.38 9.89
C LEU A 175 9.20 -20.87 9.60
N ILE A 176 9.27 -21.26 8.34
CA ILE A 176 9.39 -22.68 7.95
C ILE A 176 10.69 -23.29 8.45
N ARG A 177 11.80 -22.55 8.43
CA ARG A 177 13.09 -23.00 8.98
C ARG A 177 13.13 -23.07 10.51
N GLY A 178 12.20 -22.42 11.19
CA GLY A 178 12.21 -22.34 12.67
C GLY A 178 13.08 -21.21 13.22
N ASP A 179 13.53 -20.28 12.39
CA ASP A 179 14.29 -19.10 12.80
C ASP A 179 13.41 -18.11 13.57
N VAL A 180 12.09 -18.18 13.37
CA VAL A 180 11.06 -17.48 14.15
C VAL A 180 9.96 -18.45 14.58
N ASP A 181 9.22 -18.08 15.63
CA ASP A 181 8.18 -18.94 16.22
C ASP A 181 6.81 -18.66 15.57
N ALA A 182 6.59 -17.43 15.13
CA ALA A 182 5.39 -16.98 14.43
C ALA A 182 5.74 -15.93 13.37
N TRP A 183 4.77 -15.65 12.50
CA TRP A 183 4.89 -14.66 11.43
C TRP A 183 3.56 -13.93 11.24
N ALA A 184 3.61 -12.60 11.13
CA ALA A 184 2.51 -11.81 10.63
C ALA A 184 2.48 -11.94 9.10
N GLY A 185 1.66 -12.88 8.63
CA GLY A 185 1.65 -13.36 7.25
C GLY A 185 1.01 -12.39 6.26
N LEU A 186 1.39 -12.54 4.99
CA LEU A 186 0.75 -11.87 3.85
C LEU A 186 0.54 -12.88 2.72
N ASP A 187 -0.65 -12.86 2.10
CA ASP A 187 -0.91 -13.63 0.87
C ASP A 187 -0.16 -13.04 -0.35
N PRO A 188 0.24 -13.89 -1.30
CA PRO A 188 -0.02 -15.33 -1.42
C PRO A 188 0.88 -16.24 -0.58
N MET A 189 1.92 -15.69 0.03
CA MET A 189 2.93 -16.47 0.76
C MET A 189 2.33 -17.18 1.98
N MET A 190 1.30 -16.58 2.60
CA MET A 190 0.58 -17.18 3.72
C MET A 190 -0.23 -18.41 3.27
N ALA A 191 -0.95 -18.33 2.17
CA ALA A 191 -1.65 -19.47 1.57
C ALA A 191 -0.66 -20.57 1.13
N ALA A 192 0.49 -20.19 0.56
CA ALA A 192 1.54 -21.13 0.19
C ALA A 192 2.09 -21.86 1.44
N ALA A 193 2.36 -21.13 2.54
CA ALA A 193 2.82 -21.75 3.78
C ALA A 193 1.81 -22.76 4.34
N GLN A 194 0.50 -22.50 4.18
CA GLN A 194 -0.54 -23.48 4.59
C GLN A 194 -0.55 -24.73 3.74
N VAL A 195 -0.54 -24.57 2.42
CA VAL A 195 -0.72 -25.68 1.46
C VAL A 195 0.57 -26.52 1.33
N GLU A 196 1.71 -25.86 1.22
CA GLU A 196 3.00 -26.52 0.96
C GLU A 196 3.69 -27.01 2.23
N ASP A 197 3.60 -26.23 3.31
CA ASP A 197 4.39 -26.45 4.53
C ASP A 197 3.53 -26.86 5.73
N GLY A 198 2.20 -26.92 5.58
CA GLY A 198 1.26 -27.26 6.64
C GLY A 198 1.21 -26.24 7.79
N ALA A 199 1.60 -25.00 7.54
CA ALA A 199 1.54 -23.93 8.51
C ALA A 199 0.07 -23.66 8.94
N ARG A 200 -0.11 -23.20 10.19
CA ARG A 200 -1.44 -22.92 10.74
C ARG A 200 -1.64 -21.41 10.93
N LEU A 201 -2.83 -20.93 10.54
CA LEU A 201 -3.29 -19.59 10.89
C LEU A 201 -3.94 -19.67 12.28
N PHE A 202 -3.20 -19.36 13.34
CA PHE A 202 -3.72 -19.46 14.70
C PHE A 202 -4.56 -18.26 15.14
N TYR A 203 -4.45 -17.13 14.41
CA TYR A 203 -5.32 -15.97 14.61
C TYR A 203 -5.69 -15.35 13.29
N ARG A 204 -6.99 -15.24 13.01
CA ARG A 204 -7.60 -14.60 11.86
C ARG A 204 -8.61 -13.57 12.32
N ASN A 205 -8.66 -12.43 11.66
CA ASN A 205 -9.68 -11.40 11.88
C ASN A 205 -9.87 -10.60 10.57
N LYS A 206 -10.85 -11.00 9.76
CA LYS A 206 -11.13 -10.34 8.46
C LYS A 206 -11.39 -8.84 8.63
N ALA A 207 -12.09 -8.43 9.68
CA ALA A 207 -12.42 -7.02 9.93
C ALA A 207 -11.20 -6.18 10.34
N ALA A 208 -10.11 -6.81 10.78
CA ALA A 208 -8.87 -6.11 11.12
C ALA A 208 -7.95 -5.88 9.92
N ASN A 209 -8.22 -6.54 8.77
CA ASN A 209 -7.55 -6.23 7.52
C ASN A 209 -8.07 -4.90 6.98
N THR A 210 -7.19 -4.04 6.52
CA THR A 210 -7.57 -2.79 5.89
C THR A 210 -7.53 -2.94 4.37
N TRP A 211 -8.43 -2.28 3.70
CA TRP A 211 -8.68 -2.40 2.26
C TRP A 211 -7.43 -2.25 1.40
N GLY A 212 -7.44 -2.87 0.22
CA GLY A 212 -6.44 -2.65 -0.82
C GLY A 212 -6.71 -1.32 -1.52
N ILE A 213 -5.78 -0.37 -1.38
CA ILE A 213 -5.92 1.01 -1.83
C ILE A 213 -4.86 1.35 -2.87
N LEU A 214 -5.28 1.95 -3.98
CA LEU A 214 -4.39 2.59 -4.92
C LEU A 214 -4.18 4.05 -4.50
N ASN A 215 -2.92 4.44 -4.39
CA ASN A 215 -2.52 5.80 -4.07
C ASN A 215 -1.76 6.43 -5.23
N SER A 216 -1.78 7.76 -5.28
CA SER A 216 -0.95 8.53 -6.18
C SER A 216 -0.30 9.71 -5.45
N SER A 217 0.83 10.21 -5.97
CA SER A 217 1.48 11.39 -5.42
C SER A 217 0.61 12.64 -5.64
N GLU A 218 0.61 13.57 -4.67
CA GLU A 218 -0.10 14.84 -4.81
C GLU A 218 0.38 15.65 -6.02
N GLU A 219 1.66 15.52 -6.36
CA GLU A 219 2.25 16.17 -7.52
C GLU A 219 1.64 15.65 -8.83
N PHE A 220 1.54 14.32 -9.00
CA PHE A 220 0.94 13.73 -10.21
C PHE A 220 -0.54 14.09 -10.33
N LEU A 221 -1.29 14.01 -9.22
CA LEU A 221 -2.72 14.36 -9.19
C LEU A 221 -2.98 15.84 -9.53
N LYS A 222 -2.08 16.72 -9.11
CA LYS A 222 -2.15 18.15 -9.41
C LYS A 222 -1.82 18.45 -10.87
N ASN A 223 -0.77 17.81 -11.42
CA ASN A 223 -0.26 18.12 -12.74
C ASN A 223 -1.05 17.39 -13.85
N TYR A 224 -1.61 16.21 -13.56
CA TYR A 224 -2.21 15.33 -14.55
C TYR A 224 -3.57 14.73 -14.11
N PRO A 225 -4.55 15.57 -13.70
CA PRO A 225 -5.82 15.06 -13.18
C PRO A 225 -6.62 14.23 -14.21
N ASP A 226 -6.55 14.58 -15.50
CA ASP A 226 -7.27 13.84 -16.55
C ASP A 226 -6.59 12.52 -16.89
N LEU A 227 -5.25 12.45 -16.86
CA LEU A 227 -4.53 11.18 -16.98
C LEU A 227 -4.86 10.25 -15.81
N THR A 228 -4.97 10.80 -14.60
CA THR A 228 -5.39 10.04 -13.42
C THR A 228 -6.76 9.40 -13.61
N LYS A 229 -7.75 10.15 -14.10
CA LYS A 229 -9.09 9.61 -14.39
C LYS A 229 -9.03 8.46 -15.41
N ARG A 230 -8.22 8.61 -16.45
CA ARG A 230 -8.02 7.56 -17.46
C ARG A 230 -7.35 6.31 -16.86
N VAL A 231 -6.31 6.48 -16.05
CA VAL A 231 -5.68 5.35 -15.33
C VAL A 231 -6.72 4.62 -14.48
N LEU A 232 -7.56 5.35 -13.73
CA LEU A 232 -8.60 4.74 -12.89
C LEU A 232 -9.70 4.05 -13.72
N ALA A 233 -10.09 4.60 -14.86
CA ALA A 233 -11.06 3.97 -15.76
C ALA A 233 -10.53 2.63 -16.30
N VAL A 234 -9.24 2.57 -16.66
CA VAL A 234 -8.59 1.33 -17.11
C VAL A 234 -8.40 0.34 -15.95
N TYR A 235 -8.10 0.84 -14.76
CA TYR A 235 -8.04 0.01 -13.54
C TYR A 235 -9.40 -0.63 -13.22
N GLU A 236 -10.49 0.14 -13.35
CA GLU A 236 -11.86 -0.34 -13.20
C GLU A 236 -12.23 -1.37 -14.28
N GLN A 237 -11.75 -1.21 -15.51
CA GLN A 237 -11.90 -2.19 -16.58
C GLN A 237 -11.22 -3.51 -16.21
N ALA A 238 -9.98 -3.46 -15.70
CA ALA A 238 -9.26 -4.65 -15.24
C ALA A 238 -9.97 -5.34 -14.08
N ARG A 239 -10.48 -4.58 -13.10
CA ARG A 239 -11.25 -5.12 -11.97
C ARG A 239 -12.52 -5.85 -12.45
N LYS A 240 -13.29 -5.23 -13.33
CA LYS A 240 -14.48 -5.86 -13.93
C LYS A 240 -14.13 -7.11 -14.74
N TYR A 241 -13.00 -7.06 -15.44
CA TYR A 241 -12.49 -8.23 -16.16
C TYR A 241 -12.19 -9.39 -15.20
N SER A 242 -11.46 -9.14 -14.11
CA SER A 242 -11.16 -10.13 -13.07
C SER A 242 -12.44 -10.76 -12.50
N LEU A 243 -13.44 -9.94 -12.17
CA LEU A 243 -14.74 -10.43 -11.67
C LEU A 243 -15.48 -11.37 -12.66
N ALA A 244 -15.34 -11.10 -13.95
CA ALA A 244 -16.03 -11.89 -15.00
C ALA A 244 -15.22 -13.08 -15.52
N ASN A 245 -13.91 -13.13 -15.30
CA ASN A 245 -12.99 -14.08 -15.95
C ASN A 245 -12.02 -14.71 -14.93
N TYR A 246 -12.56 -15.33 -13.89
CA TYR A 246 -11.78 -15.93 -12.80
C TYR A 246 -10.66 -16.86 -13.28
N ASP A 247 -10.97 -17.77 -14.24
CA ASP A 247 -9.99 -18.76 -14.71
C ASP A 247 -8.79 -18.11 -15.41
N ASP A 248 -9.02 -17.01 -16.12
CA ASP A 248 -7.93 -16.27 -16.75
C ASP A 248 -7.13 -15.44 -15.72
N GLU A 249 -7.79 -14.81 -14.74
CA GLU A 249 -7.11 -14.17 -13.62
C GLU A 249 -6.22 -15.16 -12.85
N LYS A 250 -6.77 -16.35 -12.56
CA LYS A 250 -6.02 -17.47 -11.93
C LYS A 250 -4.81 -17.87 -12.77
N ARG A 251 -4.98 -18.03 -14.09
CA ARG A 251 -3.89 -18.35 -15.01
C ARG A 251 -2.79 -17.28 -14.95
N VAL A 252 -3.15 -15.99 -15.08
CA VAL A 252 -2.20 -14.86 -14.98
C VAL A 252 -1.44 -14.91 -13.66
N PHE A 253 -2.16 -15.16 -12.57
CA PHE A 253 -1.57 -15.25 -11.24
C PHE A 253 -0.56 -16.40 -11.13
N MET A 254 -0.93 -17.59 -11.60
CA MET A 254 -0.06 -18.77 -11.61
C MET A 254 1.17 -18.55 -12.50
N ASP A 255 1.01 -17.94 -13.67
CA ASP A 255 2.09 -17.65 -14.61
C ASP A 255 3.13 -16.69 -14.02
N VAL A 256 2.69 -15.69 -13.26
CA VAL A 256 3.59 -14.71 -12.65
C VAL A 256 4.24 -15.24 -11.37
N THR A 257 3.47 -15.90 -10.49
CA THR A 257 3.94 -16.30 -9.16
C THR A 257 4.59 -17.68 -9.14
N LYS A 258 4.29 -18.53 -10.14
CA LYS A 258 4.63 -19.96 -10.18
C LYS A 258 4.05 -20.77 -9.03
N LEU A 259 3.02 -20.26 -8.36
CA LEU A 259 2.34 -20.93 -7.26
C LEU A 259 1.34 -21.98 -7.77
N PRO A 260 1.13 -23.06 -7.01
CA PRO A 260 0.11 -24.07 -7.35
C PRO A 260 -1.30 -23.48 -7.35
N GLY A 261 -2.18 -24.04 -8.21
CA GLY A 261 -3.55 -23.56 -8.33
C GLY A 261 -4.36 -23.56 -7.03
N ALA A 262 -4.07 -24.50 -6.11
CA ALA A 262 -4.71 -24.54 -4.79
C ALA A 262 -4.36 -23.32 -3.92
N VAL A 263 -3.11 -22.85 -3.98
CA VAL A 263 -2.67 -21.63 -3.28
C VAL A 263 -3.38 -20.41 -3.86
N VAL A 264 -3.46 -20.34 -5.19
CA VAL A 264 -4.09 -19.23 -5.90
C VAL A 264 -5.60 -19.18 -5.64
N ASP A 265 -6.27 -20.34 -5.58
CA ASP A 265 -7.70 -20.42 -5.23
C ASP A 265 -7.97 -19.86 -3.82
N ILE A 266 -7.14 -20.19 -2.84
CA ILE A 266 -7.26 -19.64 -1.49
C ILE A 266 -7.19 -18.11 -1.51
N GLN A 267 -6.21 -17.55 -2.20
CA GLN A 267 -6.08 -16.08 -2.25
C GLN A 267 -7.23 -15.43 -3.02
N LEU A 268 -7.52 -15.91 -4.24
CA LEU A 268 -8.44 -15.21 -5.13
C LEU A 268 -9.91 -15.45 -4.79
N LYS A 269 -10.31 -16.70 -4.43
CA LYS A 269 -11.72 -17.05 -4.13
C LYS A 269 -12.09 -16.84 -2.68
N GLU A 270 -11.21 -17.24 -1.75
CA GLU A 270 -11.57 -17.26 -0.34
C GLU A 270 -11.24 -15.95 0.37
N ARG A 271 -10.17 -15.25 -0.08
CA ARG A 271 -9.59 -14.13 0.67
C ARG A 271 -9.54 -12.81 -0.07
N THR A 272 -10.07 -12.74 -1.29
CA THR A 272 -10.11 -11.51 -2.08
C THR A 272 -11.53 -11.24 -2.57
N GLU A 273 -12.03 -10.04 -2.29
CA GLU A 273 -13.30 -9.55 -2.79
C GLU A 273 -13.05 -8.30 -3.64
N LEU A 274 -13.54 -8.32 -4.89
CA LEU A 274 -13.31 -7.26 -5.87
C LEU A 274 -14.55 -6.40 -6.15
N THR A 275 -15.60 -6.47 -5.32
CA THR A 275 -16.87 -5.74 -5.51
C THR A 275 -16.76 -4.24 -5.33
N PHE A 276 -15.81 -3.79 -4.52
CA PHE A 276 -15.66 -2.39 -4.15
C PHE A 276 -14.60 -1.68 -5.00
N ASN A 277 -14.85 -0.42 -5.33
CA ASN A 277 -13.93 0.43 -6.09
C ASN A 277 -13.77 1.86 -5.51
N ARG A 278 -14.40 2.14 -4.37
CA ARG A 278 -14.43 3.49 -3.77
C ARG A 278 -13.96 3.49 -2.33
N VAL A 279 -13.30 4.56 -1.93
CA VAL A 279 -12.98 4.82 -0.52
C VAL A 279 -14.20 5.48 0.14
N GLY A 280 -15.17 4.66 0.49
CA GLY A 280 -16.42 5.09 1.15
C GLY A 280 -16.33 5.08 2.67
N PRO A 281 -17.48 5.21 3.37
CA PRO A 281 -17.53 5.26 4.84
C PRO A 281 -16.95 4.01 5.53
N GLU A 282 -17.21 2.81 5.00
CA GLU A 282 -16.73 1.56 5.57
C GLU A 282 -15.19 1.47 5.50
N GLN A 283 -14.61 1.88 4.36
CA GLN A 283 -13.16 1.91 4.17
C GLN A 283 -12.50 2.93 5.11
N ARG A 284 -13.08 4.13 5.20
CA ARG A 284 -12.60 5.19 6.09
C ARG A 284 -12.65 4.77 7.55
N ASP A 285 -13.74 4.13 7.98
CA ASP A 285 -13.85 3.64 9.37
C ASP A 285 -12.80 2.58 9.67
N SER A 286 -12.64 1.57 8.81
CA SER A 286 -11.62 0.53 8.98
C SER A 286 -10.21 1.10 9.10
N ILE A 287 -9.87 2.09 8.25
CA ILE A 287 -8.56 2.75 8.26
C ILE A 287 -8.40 3.61 9.52
N LEU A 288 -9.45 4.33 9.94
CA LEU A 288 -9.44 5.14 11.15
C LEU A 288 -9.20 4.28 12.40
N GLN A 289 -9.94 3.17 12.55
CA GLN A 289 -9.78 2.25 13.68
C GLN A 289 -8.36 1.67 13.76
N ALA A 290 -7.75 1.35 12.60
CA ALA A 290 -6.36 0.92 12.55
C ALA A 290 -5.40 2.03 13.00
N GLY A 291 -5.60 3.26 12.54
CA GLY A 291 -4.80 4.42 12.95
C GLY A 291 -4.90 4.73 14.44
N LEU A 292 -6.11 4.70 15.01
CA LEU A 292 -6.34 4.90 16.44
C LEU A 292 -5.69 3.79 17.28
N ALA A 293 -5.73 2.54 16.83
CA ALA A 293 -5.05 1.44 17.51
C ALA A 293 -3.51 1.64 17.50
N LEU A 294 -2.94 2.11 16.39
CA LEU A 294 -1.51 2.45 16.32
C LEU A 294 -1.15 3.62 17.25
N GLN A 295 -2.03 4.59 17.39
CA GLN A 295 -1.85 5.71 18.34
C GLN A 295 -1.90 5.21 19.79
N GLN A 296 -2.84 4.34 20.12
CA GLN A 296 -2.91 3.69 21.43
C GLN A 296 -1.66 2.86 21.73
N ALA A 297 -1.09 2.18 20.72
CA ALA A 297 0.15 1.42 20.85
C ALA A 297 1.42 2.29 20.94
N GLY A 298 1.30 3.61 20.77
CA GLY A 298 2.43 4.54 20.75
C GLY A 298 3.26 4.48 19.46
N VAL A 299 2.77 3.84 18.40
CA VAL A 299 3.39 3.84 17.07
C VAL A 299 3.14 5.19 16.38
N ILE A 300 1.94 5.75 16.55
CA ILE A 300 1.59 7.11 16.16
C ILE A 300 1.63 7.99 17.41
N GLN A 301 2.22 9.17 17.30
CA GLN A 301 2.32 10.13 18.42
C GLN A 301 0.93 10.59 18.86
N ALA A 302 0.74 10.80 20.16
CA ALA A 302 -0.56 11.16 20.75
C ALA A 302 -1.13 12.50 20.27
N ASN A 303 -0.28 13.44 19.82
CA ASN A 303 -0.66 14.74 19.31
C ASN A 303 -1.09 14.75 17.84
N VAL A 304 -1.03 13.62 17.12
CA VAL A 304 -1.47 13.52 15.71
C VAL A 304 -2.99 13.43 15.66
N ASP A 305 -3.62 14.29 14.90
CA ASP A 305 -5.03 14.12 14.55
C ASP A 305 -5.19 13.09 13.43
N VAL A 306 -5.40 11.83 13.84
CA VAL A 306 -5.53 10.67 12.96
C VAL A 306 -6.73 10.83 12.02
N LYS A 307 -7.85 11.38 12.53
CA LYS A 307 -9.07 11.57 11.73
C LYS A 307 -8.88 12.64 10.67
N GLN A 308 -8.27 13.76 11.03
CA GLN A 308 -7.99 14.82 10.06
C GLN A 308 -6.99 14.33 9.01
N THR A 309 -5.94 13.61 9.41
CA THR A 309 -4.97 13.06 8.46
C THR A 309 -5.62 12.06 7.48
N LEU A 310 -6.58 11.25 7.95
CA LEU A 310 -7.36 10.37 7.08
C LEU A 310 -8.21 11.16 6.07
N ASN A 311 -8.87 12.24 6.51
CA ASN A 311 -9.63 13.11 5.61
C ASN A 311 -8.71 13.75 4.55
N ASP A 312 -7.51 14.16 4.97
CA ASP A 312 -6.51 14.72 4.04
C ASP A 312 -5.90 13.66 3.11
N LEU A 313 -5.87 12.40 3.53
CA LEU A 313 -5.36 11.29 2.71
C LEU A 313 -6.28 10.96 1.54
N VAL A 314 -7.61 10.93 1.75
CA VAL A 314 -8.55 10.49 0.71
C VAL A 314 -8.92 11.64 -0.21
N ASP A 315 -8.80 11.40 -1.52
CA ASP A 315 -9.20 12.38 -2.55
C ASP A 315 -10.55 12.00 -3.17
N ASP A 316 -11.60 12.67 -2.69
CA ASP A 316 -12.99 12.40 -3.10
C ASP A 316 -13.28 12.76 -4.57
N ARG A 317 -12.41 13.52 -5.25
CA ARG A 317 -12.58 13.86 -6.68
C ARG A 317 -12.51 12.64 -7.60
N TYR A 318 -11.91 11.57 -7.13
CA TYR A 318 -11.74 10.32 -7.87
C TYR A 318 -12.69 9.22 -7.37
N VAL A 319 -13.55 9.51 -6.38
CA VAL A 319 -14.56 8.59 -5.89
C VAL A 319 -15.66 8.45 -6.92
N GLY A 320 -15.60 7.42 -7.74
CA GLY A 320 -16.63 7.10 -8.74
C GLY A 320 -16.25 7.39 -10.19
N ALA A 321 -14.95 7.51 -10.45
CA ALA A 321 -14.45 7.50 -11.83
C ALA A 321 -14.63 6.10 -12.47
#